data_c66e6e7015a364c8f5da22aa91ffcef7
#
_entry.id   c66e6e7015a364c8f5da22aa91ffcef7
#
_cell.length_a   1.000
_cell.length_b   1.000
_cell.length_c   1.000
_cell.angle_alpha   90.00
_cell.angle_beta   90.00
_cell.angle_gamma   90.00
#
_symmetry.space_group_name_H-M   'P 1'
#
loop_
_entity.id
_entity.type
_entity.pdbx_description
1 polymer ?
#
loop_
_entity_poly.entity_id
_entity_poly.type
_entity_poly.pdbx_seq_one_letter_code
_entity_poly.pdbx_strand_id
1 'polypeptide(L)'
;MYNFDKVIDRSGSDDLKHGALLPRWGRDDLLPLWVADMDFETPSFITDALKARLEHSLFGYTMEPEDYLPSIIDWVHDHHQWDVKREWIRFIPGIVKGIGLVVNVFTRPDEKVIIQPPVYHPFRLTPEGNGREVVFNPLKMKEDGYYEMDFENLEKIYDEKCKILILCNPHNPGGITWSKETLQRLADFCYEHHLLVISDEIHADMALFGHKHIPFASVSDKARNISLTFQSPSKTFNIAGIVSSYAIVPNEEIRRKFYPWLSANELDEPTLFAPIATIAAFRKGEEWRKKMLAYIEDNIRFVEDYCREHIPGIRPLRPQASFLVWLNCRDLHLSHDALLDLFIDKAHLALNDGEMFGPGGEGFMRLNVATPRSILKQALQQLEKAVAQL
;
A
#
# COMPACT_ATOMS: atom_id res chain seq x y z
N MET A 1 21.33 -17.39 -5.02
CA MET A 1 21.09 -16.84 -3.66
C MET A 1 20.69 -15.39 -3.85
N TYR A 2 19.58 -14.92 -3.27
CA TYR A 2 19.15 -13.52 -3.40
C TYR A 2 20.05 -12.62 -2.53
N ASN A 3 20.47 -11.48 -3.08
CA ASN A 3 21.34 -10.53 -2.37
C ASN A 3 20.62 -9.18 -2.20
N PHE A 4 20.03 -8.97 -1.03
CA PHE A 4 19.32 -7.74 -0.68
C PHE A 4 20.25 -6.61 -0.19
N ASP A 5 21.54 -6.90 0.04
CA ASP A 5 22.57 -5.90 0.39
C ASP A 5 23.21 -5.23 -0.84
N LYS A 6 22.87 -5.71 -2.06
CA LYS A 6 23.37 -5.10 -3.28
C LYS A 6 22.78 -3.72 -3.47
N VAL A 7 23.63 -2.70 -3.45
CA VAL A 7 23.25 -1.34 -3.84
C VAL A 7 23.13 -1.25 -5.35
N ILE A 8 21.98 -0.83 -5.84
CA ILE A 8 21.69 -0.67 -7.26
C ILE A 8 21.75 0.81 -7.58
N ASP A 9 22.58 1.18 -8.55
CA ASP A 9 22.57 2.52 -9.13
C ASP A 9 21.28 2.70 -9.95
N ARG A 10 20.47 3.66 -9.57
CA ARG A 10 19.20 3.99 -10.25
C ARG A 10 19.33 5.18 -11.18
N SER A 11 20.53 5.77 -11.32
CA SER A 11 20.79 6.88 -12.25
C SER A 11 20.45 6.46 -13.69
N GLY A 12 19.81 7.36 -14.43
CA GLY A 12 19.41 7.11 -15.82
C GLY A 12 18.28 6.10 -16.01
N SER A 13 17.58 5.70 -14.93
CA SER A 13 16.43 4.79 -14.99
C SER A 13 15.07 5.49 -15.03
N ASP A 14 15.06 6.83 -15.00
CA ASP A 14 13.85 7.66 -14.91
C ASP A 14 12.96 7.29 -13.70
N ASP A 15 13.54 6.73 -12.65
CA ASP A 15 12.79 6.32 -11.45
C ASP A 15 12.25 7.52 -10.69
N LEU A 16 11.05 7.37 -10.15
CA LEU A 16 10.35 8.42 -9.41
C LEU A 16 11.08 8.80 -8.11
N LYS A 17 11.73 7.82 -7.45
CA LYS A 17 12.33 8.00 -6.12
C LYS A 17 13.44 9.06 -6.13
N HIS A 18 14.29 9.06 -7.15
CA HIS A 18 15.39 10.01 -7.34
C HIS A 18 14.98 11.18 -8.26
N GLY A 19 14.31 10.89 -9.36
CA GLY A 19 13.93 11.91 -10.35
C GLY A 19 12.98 12.99 -9.82
N ALA A 20 12.20 12.68 -8.78
CA ALA A 20 11.32 13.68 -8.18
C ALA A 20 11.93 14.47 -7.01
N LEU A 21 13.20 14.28 -6.65
CA LEU A 21 13.82 14.99 -5.54
C LEU A 21 13.84 16.49 -5.77
N LEU A 22 14.43 16.94 -6.87
CA LEU A 22 14.52 18.36 -7.22
C LEU A 22 13.15 19.03 -7.39
N PRO A 23 12.18 18.47 -8.15
CA PRO A 23 10.85 19.06 -8.26
C PRO A 23 10.08 19.14 -6.94
N ARG A 24 10.30 18.19 -6.00
CA ARG A 24 9.50 18.08 -4.77
C ARG A 24 10.12 18.83 -3.60
N TRP A 25 11.45 18.83 -3.46
CA TRP A 25 12.16 19.41 -2.31
C TRP A 25 13.12 20.55 -2.69
N GLY A 26 13.23 20.91 -3.99
CA GLY A 26 14.12 21.97 -4.46
C GLY A 26 15.61 21.61 -4.43
N ARG A 27 15.93 20.31 -4.16
CA ARG A 27 17.32 19.82 -4.05
C ARG A 27 17.37 18.33 -4.46
N ASP A 28 18.52 17.86 -4.91
CA ASP A 28 18.76 16.51 -5.44
C ASP A 28 19.78 15.68 -4.64
N ASP A 29 20.34 16.29 -3.58
CA ASP A 29 21.35 15.67 -2.70
C ASP A 29 20.75 14.90 -1.52
N LEU A 30 19.43 14.68 -1.51
CA LEU A 30 18.74 13.94 -0.46
C LEU A 30 18.86 12.44 -0.66
N LEU A 31 19.00 11.68 0.44
CA LEU A 31 18.89 10.23 0.43
C LEU A 31 17.40 9.84 0.43
N PRO A 32 16.86 9.25 -0.67
CA PRO A 32 15.43 9.06 -0.81
C PRO A 32 14.95 7.73 -0.21
N LEU A 33 14.11 7.83 0.82
CA LEU A 33 13.44 6.69 1.48
C LEU A 33 11.92 6.92 1.59
N TRP A 34 11.32 7.63 0.60
CA TRP A 34 9.93 8.09 0.61
C TRP A 34 8.97 7.27 -0.26
N VAL A 35 9.39 6.85 -1.45
CA VAL A 35 8.54 6.06 -2.35
C VAL A 35 8.34 4.66 -1.80
N ALA A 36 7.11 4.15 -1.88
CA ALA A 36 6.79 2.79 -1.48
C ALA A 36 7.11 1.78 -2.61
N ASP A 37 8.35 1.78 -3.09
CA ASP A 37 9.00 0.74 -3.89
C ASP A 37 10.25 0.24 -3.15
N MET A 38 10.82 -0.88 -3.59
CA MET A 38 12.01 -1.44 -2.97
C MET A 38 13.28 -1.04 -3.75
N ASP A 39 14.43 -0.97 -3.07
CA ASP A 39 15.74 -0.86 -3.70
C ASP A 39 16.38 -2.24 -3.97
N PHE A 40 15.58 -3.29 -3.98
CA PHE A 40 16.00 -4.64 -4.33
C PHE A 40 15.70 -4.94 -5.80
N GLU A 41 16.56 -5.76 -6.42
CA GLU A 41 16.30 -6.24 -7.77
C GLU A 41 14.95 -6.96 -7.86
N THR A 42 14.19 -6.65 -8.91
CA THR A 42 13.04 -7.50 -9.28
C THR A 42 13.55 -8.93 -9.50
N PRO A 43 12.90 -9.94 -8.92
CA PRO A 43 13.37 -11.32 -9.00
C PRO A 43 13.60 -11.80 -10.44
N SER A 44 14.70 -12.54 -10.67
CA SER A 44 15.09 -12.98 -12.00
C SER A 44 14.03 -13.82 -12.72
N PHE A 45 13.25 -14.63 -11.99
CA PHE A 45 12.17 -15.41 -12.59
C PHE A 45 11.08 -14.55 -13.25
N ILE A 46 10.89 -13.30 -12.79
CA ILE A 46 9.99 -12.32 -13.43
C ILE A 46 10.68 -11.70 -14.64
N THR A 47 11.91 -11.19 -14.47
CA THR A 47 12.62 -10.54 -15.57
C THR A 47 12.94 -11.53 -16.70
N ASP A 48 13.21 -12.79 -16.39
CA ASP A 48 13.46 -13.84 -17.39
C ASP A 48 12.18 -14.21 -18.17
N ALA A 49 11.00 -14.24 -17.49
CA ALA A 49 9.72 -14.43 -18.15
C ALA A 49 9.41 -13.29 -19.12
N LEU A 50 9.71 -12.04 -18.72
CA LEU A 50 9.54 -10.87 -19.58
C LEU A 50 10.51 -10.89 -20.76
N LYS A 51 11.78 -11.24 -20.57
CA LYS A 51 12.78 -11.40 -21.63
C LYS A 51 12.35 -12.47 -22.64
N ALA A 52 11.89 -13.62 -22.18
CA ALA A 52 11.39 -14.69 -23.05
C ALA A 52 10.22 -14.20 -23.91
N ARG A 53 9.32 -13.35 -23.38
CA ARG A 53 8.24 -12.75 -24.16
C ARG A 53 8.76 -11.75 -25.20
N LEU A 54 9.83 -11.01 -24.90
CA LEU A 54 10.46 -10.06 -25.81
C LEU A 54 11.10 -10.73 -27.03
N GLU A 55 11.53 -12.01 -26.93
CA GLU A 55 12.05 -12.77 -28.06
C GLU A 55 11.02 -12.91 -29.19
N HIS A 56 9.72 -12.89 -28.86
CA HIS A 56 8.66 -12.77 -29.86
C HIS A 56 8.38 -11.29 -30.13
N SER A 57 8.93 -10.76 -31.18
CA SER A 57 8.98 -9.32 -31.51
C SER A 57 7.66 -8.69 -31.99
N LEU A 58 6.52 -9.38 -31.90
CA LEU A 58 5.19 -8.82 -32.20
C LEU A 58 4.49 -8.40 -30.91
N PHE A 59 4.18 -7.12 -30.79
CA PHE A 59 3.53 -6.49 -29.63
C PHE A 59 2.11 -6.02 -29.97
N GLY A 60 1.36 -6.87 -30.71
CA GLY A 60 -0.03 -6.63 -31.04
C GLY A 60 -0.98 -6.98 -29.89
N TYR A 61 -2.27 -6.99 -30.18
CA TYR A 61 -3.30 -7.41 -29.23
C TYR A 61 -3.07 -8.84 -28.78
N THR A 62 -3.29 -9.10 -27.47
CA THR A 62 -3.07 -10.42 -26.88
C THR A 62 -4.30 -10.87 -26.11
N MET A 63 -4.50 -12.16 -26.06
CA MET A 63 -5.49 -12.78 -25.17
C MET A 63 -4.92 -12.95 -23.77
N GLU A 64 -5.79 -13.00 -22.77
CA GLU A 64 -5.41 -13.37 -21.41
C GLU A 64 -4.77 -14.77 -21.40
N PRO A 65 -3.55 -14.93 -20.85
CA PRO A 65 -2.94 -16.25 -20.74
C PRO A 65 -3.78 -17.19 -19.88
N GLU A 66 -3.84 -18.47 -20.26
CA GLU A 66 -4.67 -19.48 -19.58
C GLU A 66 -4.35 -19.58 -18.06
N ASP A 67 -3.08 -19.45 -17.67
CA ASP A 67 -2.62 -19.57 -16.28
C ASP A 67 -2.73 -18.25 -15.48
N TYR A 68 -3.20 -17.15 -16.06
CA TYR A 68 -3.26 -15.86 -15.36
C TYR A 68 -4.19 -15.89 -14.15
N LEU A 69 -5.47 -16.16 -14.36
CA LEU A 69 -6.43 -16.23 -13.26
C LEU A 69 -6.20 -17.42 -12.33
N PRO A 70 -5.86 -18.63 -12.80
CA PRO A 70 -5.45 -19.72 -11.92
C PRO A 70 -4.28 -19.36 -10.99
N SER A 71 -3.26 -18.65 -11.48
CA SER A 71 -2.14 -18.24 -10.63
C SER A 71 -2.57 -17.29 -9.50
N ILE A 72 -3.52 -16.40 -9.74
CA ILE A 72 -4.09 -15.52 -8.73
C ILE A 72 -4.94 -16.32 -7.73
N ILE A 73 -5.80 -17.20 -8.20
CA ILE A 73 -6.68 -18.03 -7.36
C ILE A 73 -5.87 -18.87 -6.39
N ASP A 74 -4.88 -19.59 -6.91
CA ASP A 74 -4.02 -20.46 -6.10
C ASP A 74 -3.22 -19.63 -5.08
N TRP A 75 -2.67 -18.47 -5.50
CA TRP A 75 -1.93 -17.59 -4.60
C TRP A 75 -2.78 -17.07 -3.45
N VAL A 76 -3.99 -16.59 -3.72
CA VAL A 76 -4.92 -16.08 -2.71
C VAL A 76 -5.37 -17.19 -1.76
N HIS A 77 -5.65 -18.40 -2.30
CA HIS A 77 -5.97 -19.57 -1.48
C HIS A 77 -4.84 -19.93 -0.52
N ASP A 78 -3.61 -20.10 -1.07
CA ASP A 78 -2.47 -20.59 -0.30
C ASP A 78 -2.00 -19.60 0.78
N HIS A 79 -2.06 -18.29 0.50
CA HIS A 79 -1.51 -17.27 1.39
C HIS A 79 -2.54 -16.64 2.32
N HIS A 80 -3.80 -16.57 1.90
CA HIS A 80 -4.86 -15.87 2.63
C HIS A 80 -6.02 -16.76 3.05
N GLN A 81 -5.98 -18.06 2.71
CA GLN A 81 -7.04 -19.04 3.02
C GLN A 81 -8.42 -18.57 2.56
N TRP A 82 -8.45 -17.89 1.41
CA TRP A 82 -9.66 -17.38 0.81
C TRP A 82 -9.93 -18.01 -0.55
N ASP A 83 -11.03 -18.78 -0.62
CA ASP A 83 -11.47 -19.42 -1.86
C ASP A 83 -12.15 -18.39 -2.75
N VAL A 84 -11.50 -18.02 -3.84
CA VAL A 84 -12.03 -17.07 -4.82
C VAL A 84 -12.38 -17.79 -6.11
N LYS A 85 -13.41 -17.28 -6.80
CA LYS A 85 -13.87 -17.84 -8.07
C LYS A 85 -13.33 -17.01 -9.24
N ARG A 86 -13.12 -17.68 -10.39
CA ARG A 86 -12.63 -17.05 -11.62
C ARG A 86 -13.45 -15.82 -12.02
N GLU A 87 -14.77 -15.92 -11.96
CA GLU A 87 -15.69 -14.83 -12.31
C GLU A 87 -15.66 -13.64 -11.33
N TRP A 88 -15.06 -13.80 -10.15
CA TRP A 88 -14.89 -12.70 -9.18
C TRP A 88 -13.70 -11.80 -9.52
N ILE A 89 -12.76 -12.28 -10.33
CA ILE A 89 -11.49 -11.59 -10.60
C ILE A 89 -11.59 -10.82 -11.92
N ARG A 90 -11.13 -9.58 -11.90
CA ARG A 90 -11.00 -8.73 -13.09
C ARG A 90 -9.77 -7.85 -12.95
N PHE A 91 -9.00 -7.72 -14.03
CA PHE A 91 -7.91 -6.75 -14.08
C PHE A 91 -8.45 -5.33 -13.87
N ILE A 92 -7.65 -4.50 -13.18
CA ILE A 92 -7.83 -3.05 -13.06
C ILE A 92 -6.51 -2.34 -13.32
N PRO A 93 -6.50 -1.12 -13.90
CA PRO A 93 -5.29 -0.44 -14.33
C PRO A 93 -4.48 0.22 -13.20
N GLY A 94 -4.48 -0.37 -12.01
CA GLY A 94 -3.83 0.09 -10.79
C GLY A 94 -4.81 0.35 -9.67
N ILE A 95 -4.36 0.22 -8.41
CA ILE A 95 -5.24 0.33 -7.22
C ILE A 95 -5.89 1.72 -7.12
N VAL A 96 -5.10 2.79 -7.17
CA VAL A 96 -5.62 4.17 -7.06
C VAL A 96 -6.57 4.51 -8.20
N LYS A 97 -6.23 4.08 -9.43
CA LYS A 97 -7.15 4.22 -10.57
C LYS A 97 -8.43 3.42 -10.34
N GLY A 98 -8.32 2.17 -9.85
CA GLY A 98 -9.46 1.33 -9.50
C GLY A 98 -10.40 2.00 -8.49
N ILE A 99 -9.85 2.66 -7.45
CA ILE A 99 -10.63 3.45 -6.50
C ILE A 99 -11.43 4.53 -7.22
N GLY A 100 -10.79 5.32 -8.09
CA GLY A 100 -11.46 6.36 -8.87
C GLY A 100 -12.56 5.80 -9.79
N LEU A 101 -12.33 4.64 -10.42
CA LEU A 101 -13.32 3.97 -11.26
C LEU A 101 -14.55 3.53 -10.43
N VAL A 102 -14.34 2.92 -9.25
CA VAL A 102 -15.45 2.54 -8.35
C VAL A 102 -16.21 3.76 -7.85
N VAL A 103 -15.50 4.82 -7.43
CA VAL A 103 -16.13 6.09 -7.03
C VAL A 103 -17.05 6.62 -8.14
N ASN A 104 -16.58 6.63 -9.38
CA ASN A 104 -17.39 7.12 -10.52
C ASN A 104 -18.59 6.23 -10.87
N VAL A 105 -18.46 4.91 -10.73
CA VAL A 105 -19.55 3.97 -11.05
C VAL A 105 -20.60 3.91 -9.95
N PHE A 106 -20.21 4.03 -8.68
CA PHE A 106 -21.09 3.76 -7.55
C PHE A 106 -21.54 4.97 -6.76
N THR A 107 -21.04 6.18 -7.11
CA THR A 107 -21.48 7.42 -6.46
C THR A 107 -21.87 8.50 -7.46
N ARG A 108 -22.77 9.40 -7.01
CA ARG A 108 -23.10 10.66 -7.67
C ARG A 108 -22.25 11.79 -7.12
N PRO A 109 -22.16 12.95 -7.80
CA PRO A 109 -21.36 14.10 -7.33
C PRO A 109 -21.75 14.65 -5.95
N ASP A 110 -23.01 14.45 -5.51
CA ASP A 110 -23.53 14.90 -4.21
C ASP A 110 -23.36 13.86 -3.09
N GLU A 111 -22.75 12.71 -3.40
CA GLU A 111 -22.52 11.61 -2.47
C GLU A 111 -21.08 11.65 -1.93
N LYS A 112 -20.85 10.95 -0.81
CA LYS A 112 -19.65 11.08 0.01
C LYS A 112 -18.90 9.76 0.13
N VAL A 113 -17.60 9.89 0.37
CA VAL A 113 -16.68 8.76 0.60
C VAL A 113 -16.04 8.90 1.98
N ILE A 114 -16.13 7.85 2.80
CA ILE A 114 -15.49 7.80 4.13
C ILE A 114 -14.08 7.23 4.00
N ILE A 115 -13.12 7.86 4.66
CA ILE A 115 -11.75 7.36 4.84
C ILE A 115 -11.32 7.46 6.31
N GLN A 116 -10.28 6.71 6.69
CA GLN A 116 -9.83 6.59 8.09
C GLN A 116 -8.38 7.07 8.25
N PRO A 117 -8.14 8.42 8.29
CA PRO A 117 -6.80 8.97 8.47
C PRO A 117 -6.23 8.70 9.89
N PRO A 118 -4.87 8.75 10.05
CA PRO A 118 -3.89 8.97 8.97
C PRO A 118 -3.87 7.78 8.02
N VAL A 119 -4.07 8.00 6.73
CA VAL A 119 -4.16 6.95 5.73
C VAL A 119 -3.52 7.38 4.41
N TYR A 120 -3.22 6.46 3.54
CA TYR A 120 -2.63 6.71 2.23
C TYR A 120 -3.36 7.83 1.49
N HIS A 121 -2.66 8.95 1.27
CA HIS A 121 -3.23 10.21 0.82
C HIS A 121 -4.08 10.15 -0.47
N PRO A 122 -3.83 9.24 -1.45
CA PRO A 122 -4.71 9.11 -2.60
C PRO A 122 -6.15 8.69 -2.26
N PHE A 123 -6.39 8.11 -1.06
CA PHE A 123 -7.76 7.81 -0.63
C PHE A 123 -8.60 9.07 -0.45
N ARG A 124 -7.96 10.19 -0.14
CA ARG A 124 -8.58 11.52 -0.13
C ARG A 124 -8.57 12.14 -1.52
N LEU A 125 -7.38 12.24 -2.13
CA LEU A 125 -7.20 12.99 -3.37
C LEU A 125 -7.99 12.42 -4.55
N THR A 126 -8.21 11.09 -4.58
CA THR A 126 -8.91 10.44 -5.69
C THR A 126 -10.41 10.76 -5.66
N PRO A 127 -11.17 10.59 -4.57
CA PRO A 127 -12.57 11.00 -4.53
C PRO A 127 -12.75 12.50 -4.71
N GLU A 128 -11.93 13.35 -4.05
CA GLU A 128 -11.97 14.81 -4.21
C GLU A 128 -11.74 15.23 -5.67
N GLY A 129 -10.71 14.66 -6.32
CA GLY A 129 -10.41 14.90 -7.73
C GLY A 129 -11.50 14.44 -8.69
N ASN A 130 -12.38 13.53 -8.25
CA ASN A 130 -13.58 13.10 -8.97
C ASN A 130 -14.85 13.84 -8.50
N GLY A 131 -14.72 14.92 -7.72
CA GLY A 131 -15.83 15.77 -7.31
C GLY A 131 -16.70 15.20 -6.18
N ARG A 132 -16.19 14.26 -5.37
CA ARG A 132 -16.91 13.71 -4.21
C ARG A 132 -16.36 14.30 -2.92
N GLU A 133 -17.26 14.57 -1.98
CA GLU A 133 -16.88 14.98 -0.62
C GLU A 133 -16.24 13.79 0.11
N VAL A 134 -15.14 14.05 0.80
CA VAL A 134 -14.48 13.06 1.66
C VAL A 134 -14.80 13.34 3.11
N VAL A 135 -15.33 12.33 3.80
CA VAL A 135 -15.64 12.38 5.22
C VAL A 135 -14.56 11.64 6.00
N PHE A 136 -13.97 12.31 6.97
CA PHE A 136 -12.91 11.72 7.80
C PHE A 136 -13.47 11.02 9.02
N ASN A 137 -13.10 9.76 9.20
CA ASN A 137 -13.19 9.01 10.44
C ASN A 137 -11.79 8.75 11.00
N PRO A 138 -11.13 9.73 11.66
CA PRO A 138 -9.77 9.56 12.13
C PRO A 138 -9.63 8.34 13.04
N LEU A 139 -8.55 7.60 12.85
CA LEU A 139 -8.18 6.50 13.73
C LEU A 139 -7.77 7.05 15.10
N LYS A 140 -8.06 6.30 16.17
CA LYS A 140 -7.59 6.60 17.52
C LYS A 140 -6.22 5.98 17.74
N MET A 141 -5.28 6.77 18.25
CA MET A 141 -4.00 6.26 18.70
C MET A 141 -4.13 5.70 20.11
N LYS A 142 -3.70 4.46 20.30
CA LYS A 142 -3.61 3.80 21.60
C LYS A 142 -2.32 4.19 22.34
N GLU A 143 -2.25 3.85 23.62
CA GLU A 143 -1.06 4.10 24.46
C GLU A 143 0.20 3.40 23.93
N ASP A 144 0.06 2.25 23.29
CA ASP A 144 1.15 1.51 22.65
C ASP A 144 1.66 2.14 21.33
N GLY A 145 1.00 3.22 20.86
CA GLY A 145 1.33 3.94 19.64
C GLY A 145 0.65 3.40 18.38
N TYR A 146 -0.03 2.25 18.45
CA TYR A 146 -0.81 1.74 17.33
C TYR A 146 -2.16 2.42 17.23
N TYR A 147 -2.76 2.36 16.05
CA TYR A 147 -4.08 2.91 15.80
C TYR A 147 -5.17 1.85 15.92
N GLU A 148 -6.35 2.30 16.28
CA GLU A 148 -7.59 1.52 16.23
C GLU A 148 -8.69 2.30 15.52
N MET A 149 -9.69 1.61 14.99
CA MET A 149 -10.85 2.24 14.34
C MET A 149 -11.77 2.88 15.38
N ASP A 150 -12.15 4.14 15.15
CA ASP A 150 -13.11 4.85 15.98
C ASP A 150 -14.53 4.62 15.47
N PHE A 151 -15.16 3.58 15.96
CA PHE A 151 -16.54 3.25 15.60
C PHE A 151 -17.58 4.24 16.18
N GLU A 152 -17.29 4.85 17.34
CA GLU A 152 -18.19 5.87 17.90
C GLU A 152 -18.21 7.13 17.03
N ASN A 153 -17.03 7.53 16.53
CA ASN A 153 -16.95 8.65 15.60
C ASN A 153 -17.55 8.27 14.25
N LEU A 154 -17.36 7.03 13.78
CA LEU A 154 -17.93 6.54 12.52
C LEU A 154 -19.45 6.66 12.50
N GLU A 155 -20.13 6.30 13.61
CA GLU A 155 -21.57 6.50 13.79
C GLU A 155 -21.97 7.97 13.75
N LYS A 156 -21.17 8.86 14.34
CA LYS A 156 -21.48 10.31 14.41
C LYS A 156 -21.34 11.03 13.07
N ILE A 157 -20.35 10.63 12.26
CA ILE A 157 -20.04 11.31 11.00
C ILE A 157 -20.83 10.77 9.82
N TYR A 158 -21.43 9.59 9.98
CA TYR A 158 -22.23 8.97 8.93
C TYR A 158 -23.48 9.82 8.64
N ASP A 159 -23.77 10.00 7.37
CA ASP A 159 -25.07 10.45 6.87
C ASP A 159 -25.46 9.63 5.62
N GLU A 160 -26.72 9.74 5.20
CA GLU A 160 -27.27 8.95 4.07
C GLU A 160 -26.58 9.24 2.71
N LYS A 161 -25.80 10.31 2.59
CA LYS A 161 -25.01 10.63 1.40
C LYS A 161 -23.71 9.83 1.36
N CYS A 162 -23.24 9.30 2.46
CA CYS A 162 -22.09 8.39 2.48
C CYS A 162 -22.44 7.09 1.74
N LYS A 163 -21.67 6.72 0.72
CA LYS A 163 -21.92 5.55 -0.13
C LYS A 163 -20.77 4.58 -0.18
N ILE A 164 -19.56 5.06 0.06
CA ILE A 164 -18.34 4.26 0.00
C ILE A 164 -17.53 4.49 1.26
N LEU A 165 -16.93 3.42 1.79
CA LEU A 165 -15.82 3.48 2.73
C LEU A 165 -14.59 2.85 2.06
N ILE A 166 -13.45 3.56 2.08
CA ILE A 166 -12.18 3.03 1.58
C ILE A 166 -11.37 2.51 2.76
N LEU A 167 -11.16 1.20 2.81
CA LEU A 167 -10.40 0.50 3.82
C LEU A 167 -8.98 0.24 3.34
N CYS A 168 -7.97 0.59 4.15
CA CYS A 168 -6.57 0.21 3.96
C CYS A 168 -6.26 -1.05 4.79
N ASN A 169 -6.03 -2.18 4.16
CA ASN A 169 -5.88 -3.47 4.83
C ASN A 169 -4.84 -4.39 4.15
N PRO A 170 -3.61 -4.52 4.65
CA PRO A 170 -3.01 -3.88 5.83
C PRO A 170 -2.90 -2.36 5.72
N HIS A 171 -2.87 -1.69 6.86
CA HIS A 171 -2.95 -0.24 6.94
C HIS A 171 -1.61 0.45 6.65
N ASN A 172 -1.62 1.46 5.81
CA ASN A 172 -0.51 2.38 5.53
C ASN A 172 -0.95 3.83 5.87
N PRO A 173 -0.25 4.55 6.76
CA PRO A 173 1.16 4.36 7.14
C PRO A 173 1.41 3.52 8.40
N GLY A 174 0.41 3.19 9.19
CA GLY A 174 0.57 2.58 10.51
C GLY A 174 1.08 1.13 10.51
N GLY A 175 1.12 0.46 9.35
CA GLY A 175 1.61 -0.92 9.23
C GLY A 175 0.75 -1.97 9.96
N ILE A 176 -0.54 -1.73 10.13
CA ILE A 176 -1.43 -2.56 10.97
C ILE A 176 -2.10 -3.65 10.14
N THR A 177 -2.11 -4.87 10.66
CA THR A 177 -3.04 -5.93 10.23
C THR A 177 -4.26 -5.90 11.13
N TRP A 178 -5.43 -5.62 10.56
CA TRP A 178 -6.67 -5.55 11.35
C TRP A 178 -7.11 -6.92 11.85
N SER A 179 -7.61 -6.98 13.09
CA SER A 179 -8.15 -8.22 13.64
C SER A 179 -9.47 -8.62 12.95
N LYS A 180 -9.79 -9.90 12.99
CA LYS A 180 -11.06 -10.39 12.44
C LYS A 180 -12.26 -9.70 13.06
N GLU A 181 -12.22 -9.48 14.37
CA GLU A 181 -13.28 -8.82 15.14
C GLU A 181 -13.48 -7.37 14.68
N THR A 182 -12.37 -6.63 14.48
CA THR A 182 -12.42 -5.26 13.96
C THR A 182 -13.01 -5.20 12.56
N LEU A 183 -12.58 -6.12 11.68
CA LEU A 183 -13.09 -6.19 10.30
C LEU A 183 -14.56 -6.62 10.25
N GLN A 184 -15.00 -7.54 11.14
CA GLN A 184 -16.40 -7.93 11.25
C GLN A 184 -17.29 -6.78 11.74
N ARG A 185 -16.83 -6.04 12.76
CA ARG A 185 -17.55 -4.85 13.24
C ARG A 185 -17.68 -3.79 12.17
N LEU A 186 -16.63 -3.55 11.38
CA LEU A 186 -16.68 -2.64 10.24
C LEU A 186 -17.66 -3.14 9.17
N ALA A 187 -17.66 -4.43 8.88
CA ALA A 187 -18.58 -5.03 7.92
C ALA A 187 -20.04 -4.92 8.38
N ASP A 188 -20.31 -5.12 9.67
CA ASP A 188 -21.65 -4.96 10.24
C ASP A 188 -22.14 -3.52 10.06
N PHE A 189 -21.34 -2.54 10.47
CA PHE A 189 -21.65 -1.12 10.28
C PHE A 189 -21.91 -0.79 8.79
N CYS A 190 -20.98 -1.13 7.91
CA CYS A 190 -21.12 -0.80 6.49
C CYS A 190 -22.33 -1.49 5.84
N TYR A 191 -22.64 -2.72 6.24
CA TYR A 191 -23.80 -3.44 5.73
C TYR A 191 -25.12 -2.81 6.19
N GLU A 192 -25.24 -2.44 7.47
CA GLU A 192 -26.42 -1.80 8.05
C GLU A 192 -26.70 -0.42 7.44
N HIS A 193 -25.63 0.30 7.08
CA HIS A 193 -25.70 1.62 6.46
C HIS A 193 -25.62 1.60 4.92
N HIS A 194 -25.68 0.44 4.29
CA HIS A 194 -25.62 0.29 2.82
C HIS A 194 -24.40 0.94 2.17
N LEU A 195 -23.26 0.93 2.87
CA LEU A 195 -21.98 1.40 2.36
C LEU A 195 -21.29 0.29 1.54
N LEU A 196 -20.77 0.66 0.39
CA LEU A 196 -19.84 -0.18 -0.36
C LEU A 196 -18.43 -0.04 0.22
N VAL A 197 -17.71 -1.13 0.41
CA VAL A 197 -16.34 -1.09 0.92
C VAL A 197 -15.35 -1.38 -0.21
N ILE A 198 -14.45 -0.43 -0.46
CA ILE A 198 -13.25 -0.67 -1.28
C ILE A 198 -12.15 -1.09 -0.31
N SER A 199 -11.76 -2.37 -0.32
CA SER A 199 -10.64 -2.87 0.48
C SER A 199 -9.37 -2.86 -0.35
N ASP A 200 -8.49 -1.89 -0.09
CA ASP A 200 -7.14 -1.85 -0.67
C ASP A 200 -6.24 -2.81 0.12
N GLU A 201 -5.94 -3.94 -0.50
CA GLU A 201 -5.15 -5.03 0.08
C GLU A 201 -3.80 -5.22 -0.63
N ILE A 202 -3.23 -4.14 -1.20
CA ILE A 202 -1.97 -4.20 -1.95
C ILE A 202 -0.78 -4.65 -1.10
N HIS A 203 -0.87 -4.56 0.23
CA HIS A 203 0.15 -5.02 1.19
C HIS A 203 -0.17 -6.40 1.80
N ALA A 204 -1.20 -7.11 1.32
CA ALA A 204 -1.68 -8.37 1.86
C ALA A 204 -0.58 -9.43 2.06
N ASP A 205 0.31 -9.59 1.07
CA ASP A 205 1.38 -10.59 1.09
C ASP A 205 2.57 -10.23 1.99
N MET A 206 2.51 -9.09 2.68
CA MET A 206 3.64 -8.51 3.40
C MET A 206 3.43 -8.46 4.91
N ALA A 207 2.68 -9.39 5.46
CA ALA A 207 2.57 -9.58 6.91
C ALA A 207 3.92 -10.00 7.50
N LEU A 208 4.29 -9.41 8.65
CA LEU A 208 5.59 -9.50 9.30
C LEU A 208 5.44 -10.01 10.74
N PHE A 209 6.54 -10.47 11.34
CA PHE A 209 6.63 -10.86 12.75
C PHE A 209 5.56 -11.86 13.19
N GLY A 210 5.16 -12.76 12.28
CA GLY A 210 4.15 -13.78 12.54
C GLY A 210 2.70 -13.30 12.47
N HIS A 211 2.45 -12.04 12.19
CA HIS A 211 1.12 -11.53 11.88
C HIS A 211 0.59 -12.12 10.57
N LYS A 212 -0.73 -12.07 10.41
CA LYS A 212 -1.41 -12.56 9.20
C LYS A 212 -2.37 -11.51 8.67
N HIS A 213 -2.39 -11.37 7.36
CA HIS A 213 -3.43 -10.60 6.69
C HIS A 213 -4.74 -11.42 6.66
N ILE A 214 -5.86 -10.73 6.82
CA ILE A 214 -7.20 -11.29 6.70
C ILE A 214 -7.92 -10.47 5.61
N PRO A 215 -8.28 -11.08 4.46
CA PRO A 215 -9.06 -10.37 3.44
C PRO A 215 -10.41 -9.93 4.00
N PHE A 216 -10.76 -8.65 3.80
CA PHE A 216 -12.01 -8.11 4.33
C PHE A 216 -13.24 -8.91 3.89
N ALA A 217 -13.32 -9.25 2.61
CA ALA A 217 -14.44 -10.03 2.08
C ALA A 217 -14.60 -11.44 2.67
N SER A 218 -13.58 -11.96 3.36
CA SER A 218 -13.59 -13.31 3.93
C SER A 218 -14.12 -13.37 5.35
N VAL A 219 -14.29 -12.24 6.05
CA VAL A 219 -14.60 -12.24 7.48
C VAL A 219 -16.06 -12.57 7.80
N SER A 220 -16.97 -12.31 6.86
CA SER A 220 -18.41 -12.61 7.00
C SER A 220 -19.15 -12.55 5.66
N ASP A 221 -20.39 -13.07 5.62
CA ASP A 221 -21.25 -12.92 4.45
C ASP A 221 -21.63 -11.46 4.19
N LYS A 222 -21.82 -10.64 5.24
CA LYS A 222 -22.04 -9.21 5.11
C LYS A 222 -20.87 -8.55 4.39
N ALA A 223 -19.63 -8.78 4.85
CA ALA A 223 -18.42 -8.24 4.22
C ALA A 223 -18.31 -8.66 2.74
N ARG A 224 -18.57 -9.95 2.45
CA ARG A 224 -18.56 -10.49 1.09
C ARG A 224 -19.54 -9.76 0.16
N ASN A 225 -20.71 -9.39 0.68
CA ASN A 225 -21.79 -8.81 -0.10
C ASN A 225 -21.63 -7.31 -0.37
N ILE A 226 -20.75 -6.60 0.33
CA ILE A 226 -20.60 -5.14 0.22
C ILE A 226 -19.22 -4.71 -0.26
N SER A 227 -18.32 -5.63 -0.63
CA SER A 227 -16.93 -5.25 -0.89
C SER A 227 -16.43 -5.51 -2.30
N LEU A 228 -15.48 -4.66 -2.70
CA LEU A 228 -14.51 -4.90 -3.77
C LEU A 228 -13.13 -4.93 -3.12
N THR A 229 -12.42 -6.03 -3.26
CA THR A 229 -11.05 -6.18 -2.78
C THR A 229 -10.08 -5.93 -3.92
N PHE A 230 -9.09 -5.07 -3.69
CA PHE A 230 -8.05 -4.74 -4.67
C PHE A 230 -6.71 -5.29 -4.22
N GLN A 231 -6.07 -6.06 -5.08
CA GLN A 231 -4.76 -6.67 -4.82
C GLN A 231 -3.82 -6.53 -6.03
N SER A 232 -2.53 -6.74 -5.79
CA SER A 232 -1.50 -6.67 -6.84
C SER A 232 -0.20 -7.32 -6.36
N PRO A 233 0.56 -8.01 -7.22
CA PRO A 233 1.93 -8.43 -6.92
C PRO A 233 2.92 -7.28 -6.84
N SER A 234 2.51 -6.05 -7.15
CA SER A 234 3.39 -4.89 -7.36
C SER A 234 4.26 -4.55 -6.16
N LYS A 235 3.71 -4.58 -4.94
CA LYS A 235 4.47 -4.27 -3.72
C LYS A 235 5.32 -5.45 -3.29
N THR A 236 4.77 -6.65 -3.35
CA THR A 236 5.44 -7.87 -2.92
C THR A 236 6.67 -8.19 -3.76
N PHE A 237 6.63 -7.94 -5.07
CA PHE A 237 7.69 -8.31 -6.01
C PHE A 237 8.40 -7.13 -6.69
N ASN A 238 8.17 -5.91 -6.20
CA ASN A 238 8.80 -4.69 -6.70
C ASN A 238 8.57 -4.44 -8.20
N ILE A 239 7.34 -4.60 -8.68
CA ILE A 239 6.94 -4.47 -10.08
C ILE A 239 5.84 -3.43 -10.32
N ALA A 240 5.79 -2.37 -9.51
CA ALA A 240 4.75 -1.35 -9.59
C ALA A 240 4.64 -0.69 -10.99
N GLY A 241 5.76 -0.55 -11.71
CA GLY A 241 5.79 0.00 -13.07
C GLY A 241 5.11 -0.86 -14.13
N ILE A 242 4.86 -2.16 -13.85
CA ILE A 242 4.20 -3.09 -14.78
C ILE A 242 2.67 -2.95 -14.76
N VAL A 243 2.11 -2.40 -13.69
CA VAL A 243 0.65 -2.22 -13.53
C VAL A 243 -0.12 -3.53 -13.63
N SER A 244 0.00 -4.38 -12.61
CA SER A 244 -0.58 -5.74 -12.58
C SER A 244 -1.62 -5.90 -11.45
N SER A 245 -2.53 -4.94 -11.30
CA SER A 245 -3.55 -4.96 -10.24
C SER A 245 -4.83 -5.65 -10.71
N TYR A 246 -5.55 -6.22 -9.75
CA TYR A 246 -6.84 -6.86 -10.01
C TYR A 246 -7.84 -6.59 -8.87
N ALA A 247 -9.12 -6.63 -9.24
CA ALA A 247 -10.24 -6.60 -8.32
C ALA A 247 -10.77 -8.02 -8.09
N ILE A 248 -11.16 -8.33 -6.85
CA ILE A 248 -11.91 -9.53 -6.48
C ILE A 248 -13.26 -9.05 -5.93
N VAL A 249 -14.34 -9.39 -6.62
CA VAL A 249 -15.68 -8.91 -6.27
C VAL A 249 -16.63 -10.11 -6.16
N PRO A 250 -16.90 -10.60 -4.92
CA PRO A 250 -17.75 -11.77 -4.72
C PRO A 250 -19.23 -11.54 -5.04
N ASN A 251 -19.75 -10.32 -4.79
CA ASN A 251 -21.16 -10.00 -5.00
C ASN A 251 -21.49 -9.84 -6.49
N GLU A 252 -22.49 -10.59 -6.96
CA GLU A 252 -22.88 -10.61 -8.38
C GLU A 252 -23.49 -9.29 -8.85
N GLU A 253 -24.27 -8.60 -8.01
CA GLU A 253 -24.89 -7.32 -8.37
C GLU A 253 -23.85 -6.22 -8.58
N ILE A 254 -22.81 -6.20 -7.69
CA ILE A 254 -21.68 -5.28 -7.84
C ILE A 254 -20.92 -5.60 -9.12
N ARG A 255 -20.65 -6.90 -9.41
CA ARG A 255 -19.97 -7.30 -10.64
C ARG A 255 -20.76 -6.92 -11.90
N ARG A 256 -22.07 -7.16 -11.93
CA ARG A 256 -22.93 -6.81 -13.06
C ARG A 256 -22.95 -5.32 -13.37
N LYS A 257 -22.71 -4.47 -12.39
CA LYS A 257 -22.59 -3.03 -12.59
C LYS A 257 -21.17 -2.61 -12.98
N PHE A 258 -20.15 -3.15 -12.32
CA PHE A 258 -18.78 -2.68 -12.46
C PHE A 258 -18.03 -3.28 -13.65
N TYR A 259 -18.08 -4.59 -13.85
CA TYR A 259 -17.28 -5.25 -14.87
C TYR A 259 -17.70 -4.92 -16.31
N PRO A 260 -19.00 -4.91 -16.67
CA PRO A 260 -19.41 -4.44 -18.00
C PRO A 260 -19.04 -2.98 -18.26
N TRP A 261 -19.04 -2.13 -17.20
CA TRP A 261 -18.62 -0.75 -17.34
C TRP A 261 -17.11 -0.65 -17.61
N LEU A 262 -16.28 -1.47 -16.93
CA LEU A 262 -14.84 -1.54 -17.23
C LEU A 262 -14.61 -1.99 -18.68
N SER A 263 -15.27 -3.06 -19.12
CA SER A 263 -15.11 -3.60 -20.47
C SER A 263 -15.58 -2.61 -21.56
N ALA A 264 -16.70 -1.91 -21.32
CA ALA A 264 -17.18 -0.87 -22.25
C ALA A 264 -16.23 0.32 -22.41
N ASN A 265 -15.32 0.52 -21.46
CA ASN A 265 -14.29 1.58 -21.47
C ASN A 265 -12.88 1.02 -21.73
N GLU A 266 -12.74 -0.26 -22.07
CA GLU A 266 -11.45 -0.94 -22.33
C GLU A 266 -10.45 -0.83 -21.14
N LEU A 267 -10.97 -0.84 -19.89
CA LEU A 267 -10.18 -0.65 -18.69
C LEU A 267 -9.83 -1.96 -17.97
N ASP A 268 -10.37 -3.08 -18.42
CA ASP A 268 -10.15 -4.42 -17.87
C ASP A 268 -9.18 -5.28 -18.71
N GLU A 269 -8.55 -4.68 -19.70
CA GLU A 269 -7.53 -5.35 -20.51
C GLU A 269 -6.13 -5.05 -19.96
N PRO A 270 -5.40 -6.09 -19.46
CA PRO A 270 -4.05 -5.90 -18.98
C PRO A 270 -3.09 -5.63 -20.14
N THR A 271 -2.05 -4.84 -19.87
CA THR A 271 -0.91 -4.73 -20.82
C THR A 271 -0.24 -6.09 -21.02
N LEU A 272 0.37 -6.29 -22.19
CA LEU A 272 1.06 -7.53 -22.57
C LEU A 272 1.92 -8.16 -21.46
N PHE A 273 2.63 -7.33 -20.69
CA PHE A 273 3.60 -7.80 -19.70
C PHE A 273 2.98 -8.08 -18.32
N ALA A 274 1.83 -7.50 -18.01
CA ALA A 274 1.21 -7.61 -16.70
C ALA A 274 0.83 -9.06 -16.32
N PRO A 275 0.12 -9.83 -17.17
CA PRO A 275 -0.18 -11.23 -16.86
C PRO A 275 1.07 -12.10 -16.77
N ILE A 276 2.06 -11.87 -17.62
CA ILE A 276 3.32 -12.63 -17.63
C ILE A 276 4.08 -12.45 -16.32
N ALA A 277 4.21 -11.20 -15.88
CA ALA A 277 4.86 -10.87 -14.61
C ALA A 277 4.08 -11.44 -13.42
N THR A 278 2.75 -11.37 -13.43
CA THR A 278 1.88 -11.91 -12.38
C THR A 278 2.01 -13.43 -12.26
N ILE A 279 1.92 -14.14 -13.38
CA ILE A 279 2.10 -15.61 -13.41
C ILE A 279 3.47 -15.98 -12.86
N ALA A 280 4.54 -15.35 -13.35
CA ALA A 280 5.89 -15.62 -12.88
C ALA A 280 6.05 -15.33 -11.38
N ALA A 281 5.50 -14.23 -10.90
CA ALA A 281 5.51 -13.84 -9.49
C ALA A 281 4.81 -14.88 -8.62
N PHE A 282 3.58 -15.25 -8.93
CA PHE A 282 2.77 -16.13 -8.10
C PHE A 282 3.16 -17.60 -8.21
N ARG A 283 3.63 -18.07 -9.38
CA ARG A 283 4.07 -19.45 -9.55
C ARG A 283 5.46 -19.73 -8.96
N LYS A 284 6.35 -18.72 -8.87
CA LYS A 284 7.76 -18.94 -8.49
C LYS A 284 8.23 -18.05 -7.33
N GLY A 285 7.39 -17.17 -6.81
CA GLY A 285 7.82 -16.07 -5.95
C GLY A 285 7.95 -16.38 -4.47
N GLU A 286 7.39 -17.48 -3.96
CA GLU A 286 7.26 -17.72 -2.53
C GLU A 286 8.60 -17.77 -1.77
N GLU A 287 9.63 -18.39 -2.34
CA GLU A 287 10.96 -18.44 -1.70
C GLU A 287 11.59 -17.04 -1.62
N TRP A 288 11.47 -16.24 -2.69
CA TRP A 288 11.98 -14.88 -2.71
C TRP A 288 11.22 -14.01 -1.70
N ARG A 289 9.89 -14.10 -1.68
CA ARG A 289 9.02 -13.36 -0.75
C ARG A 289 9.41 -13.64 0.70
N LYS A 290 9.57 -14.90 1.10
CA LYS A 290 9.99 -15.27 2.47
C LYS A 290 11.33 -14.66 2.85
N LYS A 291 12.32 -14.72 1.95
CA LYS A 291 13.65 -14.15 2.21
C LYS A 291 13.64 -12.64 2.25
N MET A 292 12.86 -12.01 1.38
CA MET A 292 12.68 -10.56 1.36
C MET A 292 12.01 -10.08 2.66
N LEU A 293 10.93 -10.74 3.12
CA LEU A 293 10.26 -10.40 4.37
C LEU A 293 11.20 -10.56 5.57
N ALA A 294 11.98 -11.62 5.64
CA ALA A 294 12.98 -11.81 6.70
C ALA A 294 14.01 -10.68 6.73
N TYR A 295 14.50 -10.25 5.55
CA TYR A 295 15.43 -9.13 5.46
C TYR A 295 14.79 -7.81 5.89
N ILE A 296 13.52 -7.57 5.53
CA ILE A 296 12.76 -6.39 5.98
C ILE A 296 12.56 -6.42 7.49
N GLU A 297 12.20 -7.56 8.09
CA GLU A 297 12.09 -7.69 9.54
C GLU A 297 13.42 -7.36 10.26
N ASP A 298 14.55 -7.81 9.71
CA ASP A 298 15.86 -7.48 10.26
C ASP A 298 16.19 -6.00 10.10
N ASN A 299 15.79 -5.36 9.00
CA ASN A 299 15.91 -3.92 8.82
C ASN A 299 15.05 -3.14 9.81
N ILE A 300 13.82 -3.59 10.08
CA ILE A 300 12.94 -2.96 11.08
C ILE A 300 13.57 -3.05 12.46
N ARG A 301 14.04 -4.23 12.90
CA ARG A 301 14.73 -4.40 14.18
C ARG A 301 15.95 -3.47 14.29
N PHE A 302 16.73 -3.38 13.21
CA PHE A 302 17.88 -2.48 13.16
C PHE A 302 17.48 -1.01 13.36
N VAL A 303 16.40 -0.54 12.73
CA VAL A 303 15.90 0.84 12.90
C VAL A 303 15.44 1.07 14.35
N GLU A 304 14.70 0.12 14.92
CA GLU A 304 14.23 0.22 16.31
C GLU A 304 15.38 0.30 17.31
N ASP A 305 16.36 -0.61 17.18
CA ASP A 305 17.50 -0.66 18.07
C ASP A 305 18.36 0.60 17.92
N TYR A 306 18.63 1.02 16.68
CA TYR A 306 19.44 2.22 16.41
C TYR A 306 18.77 3.50 16.96
N CYS A 307 17.46 3.67 16.71
CA CYS A 307 16.75 4.84 17.24
C CYS A 307 16.72 4.84 18.77
N ARG A 308 16.47 3.69 19.40
CA ARG A 308 16.47 3.58 20.87
C ARG A 308 17.83 3.95 21.49
N GLU A 309 18.93 3.56 20.84
CA GLU A 309 20.28 3.72 21.38
C GLU A 309 20.91 5.08 21.03
N HIS A 310 20.58 5.65 19.86
CA HIS A 310 21.31 6.77 19.30
C HIS A 310 20.46 7.99 18.96
N ILE A 311 19.13 7.87 18.84
CA ILE A 311 18.28 8.97 18.37
C ILE A 311 17.13 9.21 19.37
N PRO A 312 17.41 9.85 20.52
CA PRO A 312 16.37 10.15 21.49
C PRO A 312 15.29 11.05 20.89
N GLY A 313 14.02 10.78 21.22
CA GLY A 313 12.88 11.56 20.75
C GLY A 313 12.25 11.02 19.44
N ILE A 314 12.85 10.03 18.77
CA ILE A 314 12.26 9.35 17.62
C ILE A 314 11.97 7.89 17.95
N ARG A 315 10.69 7.51 17.91
CA ARG A 315 10.24 6.15 18.19
C ARG A 315 9.63 5.50 16.93
N PRO A 316 10.34 4.54 16.30
CA PRO A 316 9.76 3.74 15.24
C PRO A 316 8.62 2.89 15.77
N LEU A 317 7.47 2.88 15.10
CA LEU A 317 6.39 1.92 15.37
C LEU A 317 6.64 0.67 14.54
N ARG A 318 6.72 -0.49 15.20
CA ARG A 318 6.95 -1.78 14.53
C ARG A 318 5.77 -2.12 13.63
N PRO A 319 5.92 -2.15 12.31
CA PRO A 319 4.82 -2.52 11.43
C PRO A 319 4.53 -4.03 11.55
N GLN A 320 3.25 -4.38 11.55
CA GLN A 320 2.76 -5.75 11.47
C GLN A 320 2.70 -6.25 10.02
N ALA A 321 2.78 -5.33 9.07
CA ALA A 321 2.84 -5.59 7.63
C ALA A 321 3.49 -4.43 6.89
N SER A 322 3.92 -4.66 5.65
CA SER A 322 4.58 -3.67 4.78
C SER A 322 6.06 -3.46 5.13
N PHE A 323 6.73 -2.64 4.32
CA PHE A 323 8.12 -2.21 4.52
C PHE A 323 8.21 -0.70 4.87
N LEU A 324 7.12 -0.15 5.38
CA LEU A 324 6.99 1.26 5.72
C LEU A 324 6.92 1.38 7.24
N VAL A 325 7.90 2.06 7.82
CA VAL A 325 7.98 2.30 9.26
C VAL A 325 7.47 3.70 9.56
N TRP A 326 6.53 3.80 10.49
CA TRP A 326 5.98 5.05 10.97
C TRP A 326 6.80 5.55 12.15
N LEU A 327 7.55 6.64 11.96
CA LEU A 327 8.43 7.23 12.96
C LEU A 327 7.65 8.26 13.76
N ASN A 328 7.43 8.00 15.04
CA ASN A 328 6.87 8.98 15.97
C ASN A 328 7.98 9.92 16.43
N CYS A 329 7.92 11.17 15.99
CA CYS A 329 8.89 12.23 16.29
C CYS A 329 8.37 13.26 17.30
N ARG A 330 7.21 13.04 17.92
CA ARG A 330 6.54 14.03 18.79
C ARG A 330 7.31 14.36 20.05
N ASP A 331 8.14 13.44 20.54
CA ASP A 331 8.99 13.67 21.71
C ASP A 331 10.16 14.64 21.43
N LEU A 332 10.40 15.01 20.16
CA LEU A 332 11.32 16.09 19.81
C LEU A 332 10.74 17.48 20.09
N HIS A 333 9.43 17.60 20.31
CA HIS A 333 8.70 18.84 20.57
C HIS A 333 8.94 19.94 19.52
N LEU A 334 9.15 19.56 18.26
CA LEU A 334 9.37 20.47 17.14
C LEU A 334 8.03 20.91 16.52
N SER A 335 8.00 22.13 15.98
CA SER A 335 6.94 22.51 15.05
C SER A 335 7.04 21.70 13.77
N HIS A 336 5.98 21.69 12.95
CA HIS A 336 5.97 20.99 11.67
C HIS A 336 7.12 21.42 10.76
N ASP A 337 7.31 22.74 10.57
CA ASP A 337 8.40 23.27 9.74
C ASP A 337 9.78 22.89 10.26
N ALA A 338 9.97 22.91 11.59
CA ALA A 338 11.24 22.51 12.22
C ALA A 338 11.49 21.00 12.07
N LEU A 339 10.44 20.17 12.07
CA LEU A 339 10.56 18.74 11.79
C LEU A 339 10.97 18.48 10.34
N LEU A 340 10.39 19.20 9.39
CA LEU A 340 10.78 19.11 7.98
C LEU A 340 12.22 19.58 7.77
N ASP A 341 12.62 20.72 8.35
CA ASP A 341 14.01 21.22 8.34
C ASP A 341 15.00 20.18 8.88
N LEU A 342 14.64 19.52 9.99
CA LEU A 342 15.47 18.46 10.58
C LEU A 342 15.74 17.33 9.59
N PHE A 343 14.70 16.81 8.90
CA PHE A 343 14.86 15.69 7.98
C PHE A 343 15.48 16.10 6.65
N ILE A 344 15.02 17.22 6.06
CA ILE A 344 15.41 17.65 4.71
C ILE A 344 16.75 18.37 4.74
N ASP A 345 16.87 19.44 5.54
CA ASP A 345 18.00 20.34 5.47
C ASP A 345 19.17 19.94 6.37
N LYS A 346 18.92 19.33 7.54
CA LYS A 346 19.98 18.89 8.44
C LYS A 346 20.38 17.43 8.23
N ALA A 347 19.41 16.51 8.11
CA ALA A 347 19.69 15.09 7.93
C ALA A 347 19.86 14.69 6.45
N HIS A 348 19.51 15.53 5.48
CA HIS A 348 19.53 15.23 4.04
C HIS A 348 18.75 13.96 3.67
N LEU A 349 17.55 13.80 4.25
CA LEU A 349 16.67 12.65 4.03
C LEU A 349 15.36 13.07 3.37
N ALA A 350 14.99 12.43 2.27
CA ALA A 350 13.66 12.56 1.68
C ALA A 350 12.76 11.44 2.20
N LEU A 351 11.91 11.76 3.18
CA LEU A 351 10.86 10.90 3.72
C LEU A 351 9.49 11.49 3.40
N ASN A 352 8.43 10.68 3.57
CA ASN A 352 7.08 11.23 3.53
C ASN A 352 6.72 11.83 4.89
N ASP A 353 6.31 13.09 4.84
CA ASP A 353 5.74 13.83 5.96
C ASP A 353 4.43 13.21 6.44
N GLY A 354 4.24 13.17 7.74
CA GLY A 354 3.07 12.57 8.35
C GLY A 354 1.76 13.32 8.08
N GLU A 355 1.80 14.64 7.99
CA GLU A 355 0.60 15.45 7.73
C GLU A 355 -0.03 15.19 6.36
N MET A 356 0.75 14.73 5.38
CA MET A 356 0.19 14.33 4.08
C MET A 356 -0.81 13.17 4.16
N PHE A 357 -0.77 12.37 5.24
CA PHE A 357 -1.68 11.23 5.45
C PHE A 357 -2.99 11.66 6.13
N GLY A 358 -3.13 12.94 6.47
CA GLY A 358 -4.30 13.53 7.11
C GLY A 358 -4.23 13.56 8.64
N PRO A 359 -5.34 13.92 9.29
CA PRO A 359 -5.42 14.04 10.75
C PRO A 359 -4.87 12.84 11.50
N GLY A 360 -4.05 13.07 12.53
CA GLY A 360 -3.36 12.02 13.29
C GLY A 360 -1.97 11.67 12.76
N GLY A 361 -1.53 12.33 11.68
CA GLY A 361 -0.18 12.20 11.13
C GLY A 361 0.81 13.26 11.63
N GLU A 362 0.34 14.24 12.38
CA GLU A 362 1.16 15.35 12.89
C GLU A 362 2.30 14.84 13.80
N GLY A 363 3.52 15.29 13.53
CA GLY A 363 4.71 14.88 14.27
C GLY A 363 5.23 13.48 13.92
N PHE A 364 4.81 12.93 12.78
CA PHE A 364 5.31 11.66 12.24
C PHE A 364 6.03 11.82 10.92
N MET A 365 6.91 10.86 10.63
CA MET A 365 7.55 10.68 9.32
C MET A 365 7.46 9.21 8.91
N ARG A 366 7.30 8.93 7.60
CA ARG A 366 7.23 7.56 7.08
C ARG A 366 8.52 7.17 6.39
N LEU A 367 9.22 6.18 6.94
CA LEU A 367 10.49 5.65 6.45
C LEU A 367 10.26 4.34 5.67
N ASN A 368 10.77 4.25 4.45
CA ASN A 368 10.85 3.00 3.69
C ASN A 368 12.13 2.24 4.10
N VAL A 369 11.98 1.00 4.57
CA VAL A 369 13.09 0.14 5.01
C VAL A 369 13.41 -1.00 4.03
N ALA A 370 12.72 -1.06 2.87
CA ALA A 370 13.01 -2.02 1.81
C ALA A 370 14.20 -1.54 0.95
N THR A 371 15.34 -1.40 1.59
CA THR A 371 16.61 -0.90 1.03
C THR A 371 17.77 -1.69 1.60
N PRO A 372 18.95 -1.76 0.92
CA PRO A 372 20.14 -2.35 1.50
C PRO A 372 20.49 -1.78 2.87
N ARG A 373 20.95 -2.65 3.79
CA ARG A 373 21.31 -2.26 5.16
C ARG A 373 22.31 -1.09 5.22
N SER A 374 23.23 -1.01 4.26
CA SER A 374 24.21 0.08 4.18
C SER A 374 23.56 1.45 3.97
N ILE A 375 22.53 1.52 3.10
CA ILE A 375 21.77 2.75 2.85
C ILE A 375 20.96 3.14 4.09
N LEU A 376 20.29 2.17 4.71
CA LEU A 376 19.52 2.42 5.93
C LEU A 376 20.39 2.90 7.09
N LYS A 377 21.59 2.29 7.25
CA LYS A 377 22.58 2.73 8.25
C LYS A 377 23.05 4.16 7.99
N GLN A 378 23.34 4.50 6.74
CA GLN A 378 23.71 5.87 6.35
C GLN A 378 22.58 6.86 6.73
N ALA A 379 21.34 6.56 6.40
CA ALA A 379 20.19 7.40 6.74
C ALA A 379 20.07 7.65 8.25
N LEU A 380 20.19 6.59 9.05
CA LEU A 380 20.10 6.71 10.51
C LEU A 380 21.28 7.50 11.11
N GLN A 381 22.49 7.35 10.59
CA GLN A 381 23.66 8.14 10.99
C GLN A 381 23.53 9.62 10.65
N GLN A 382 22.91 9.95 9.50
CA GLN A 382 22.61 11.34 9.14
C GLN A 382 21.58 11.93 10.10
N LEU A 383 20.51 11.16 10.40
CA LEU A 383 19.47 11.59 11.33
C LEU A 383 19.99 11.76 12.76
N GLU A 384 20.83 10.83 13.27
CA GLU A 384 21.51 10.94 14.58
C GLU A 384 22.28 12.25 14.70
N LYS A 385 23.11 12.56 13.69
CA LYS A 385 23.90 13.81 13.68
C LYS A 385 23.04 15.06 13.68
N ALA A 386 21.91 15.02 12.96
CA ALA A 386 20.99 16.14 12.88
C ALA A 386 20.24 16.35 14.21
N VAL A 387 19.77 15.27 14.84
CA VAL A 387 19.10 15.33 16.16
C VAL A 387 20.04 15.77 17.26
N ALA A 388 21.31 15.38 17.23
CA ALA A 388 22.32 15.82 18.21
C ALA A 388 22.63 17.33 18.17
N GLN A 389 22.13 18.05 17.17
CA GLN A 389 22.28 19.51 17.01
C GLN A 389 21.04 20.30 17.44
N LEU A 390 19.99 19.62 17.90
CA LEU A 390 18.80 20.26 18.49
C LEU A 390 19.06 20.76 19.89
#